data_9d12991d02ad9a4b35ba9cab6be0bc28
#
_entry.id   9d12991d02ad9a4b35ba9cab6be0bc28
#
_cell.length_a   1.000
_cell.length_b   1.000
_cell.length_c   1.000
_cell.angle_alpha   90.00
_cell.angle_beta   90.00
_cell.angle_gamma   90.00
#
_symmetry.space_group_name_H-M   'P 1'
#
loop_
_entity.id
_entity.type
_entity.pdbx_description
1 polymer ?
#
loop_
_entity_poly.entity_id
_entity_poly.type
_entity_poly.pdbx_seq_one_letter_code
_entity_poly.pdbx_strand_id
1 'polypeptide(L)' 'MPLKPKIIQIENVPETSDAETWAKFNERLNDLANQGYKVLRATDTYILLSRKTAAIRREE' A
#
# COMPACT_ATOMS: atom_id res chain seq x y z
N MET A 1 2.73 18.73 19.77
CA MET A 1 1.64 17.90 19.30
C MET A 1 2.14 16.69 18.55
N PRO A 2 1.82 15.52 19.03
CA PRO A 2 2.31 14.33 18.37
C PRO A 2 1.64 14.14 17.02
N LEU A 3 2.42 13.78 16.06
CA LEU A 3 1.91 13.44 14.76
C LEU A 3 1.56 11.95 14.74
N LYS A 4 0.50 11.65 14.06
CA LYS A 4 0.15 10.25 13.91
C LYS A 4 1.16 9.59 12.99
N PRO A 5 1.74 8.49 13.42
CA PRO A 5 2.70 7.80 12.55
C PRO A 5 2.02 7.36 11.27
N LYS A 6 2.78 7.33 10.21
CA LYS A 6 2.28 6.93 8.93
C LYS A 6 3.25 5.91 8.36
N ILE A 7 2.71 4.81 7.87
CA ILE A 7 3.51 3.78 7.25
C ILE A 7 3.42 3.95 5.74
N ILE A 8 4.56 4.01 5.10
CA ILE A 8 4.62 4.14 3.64
C ILE A 8 5.13 2.83 3.06
N GLN A 9 4.40 2.30 2.09
CA GLN A 9 4.80 1.11 1.37
C GLN A 9 4.99 1.46 -0.09
N ILE A 10 6.02 0.91 -0.69
CA ILE A 10 6.28 1.09 -2.12
C ILE A 10 6.23 -0.28 -2.76
N GLU A 11 5.38 -0.43 -3.75
CA GLU A 11 5.25 -1.67 -4.51
C GLU A 11 5.71 -1.41 -5.92
N ASN A 12 6.68 -2.18 -6.37
CA ASN A 12 7.21 -2.02 -7.72
C ASN A 12 6.28 -2.66 -8.73
N VAL A 13 5.99 -1.92 -9.79
CA VAL A 13 5.16 -2.43 -10.87
C VAL A 13 5.98 -3.43 -11.67
N PRO A 14 5.42 -4.61 -11.99
CA PRO A 14 6.15 -5.60 -12.76
C PRO A 14 6.56 -5.07 -14.13
N GLU A 15 7.75 -5.40 -14.55
CA GLU A 15 8.24 -4.98 -15.86
C GLU A 15 8.09 -6.10 -16.87
N THR A 16 7.09 -6.91 -16.70
CA THR A 16 6.84 -8.05 -17.58
C THR A 16 5.38 -8.05 -17.97
N SER A 17 5.07 -8.75 -19.05
CA SER A 17 3.67 -8.93 -19.45
C SER A 17 3.13 -10.26 -18.96
N ASP A 18 3.87 -10.95 -18.09
CA ASP A 18 3.45 -12.24 -17.59
C ASP A 18 2.20 -12.12 -16.73
N ALA A 19 1.14 -12.80 -17.10
CA ALA A 19 -0.14 -12.68 -16.42
C ALA A 19 -0.06 -13.15 -14.96
N GLU A 20 0.72 -14.17 -14.72
CA GLU A 20 0.85 -14.68 -13.36
C GLU A 20 1.51 -13.65 -12.44
N THR A 21 2.53 -12.99 -12.93
CA THR A 21 3.21 -11.95 -12.15
C THR A 21 2.24 -10.81 -11.86
N TRP A 22 1.45 -10.41 -12.83
CA TRP A 22 0.48 -9.34 -12.62
C TRP A 22 -0.63 -9.77 -11.66
N ALA A 23 -1.02 -11.04 -11.71
CA ALA A 23 -2.03 -11.53 -10.77
C ALA A 23 -1.53 -11.43 -9.33
N LYS A 24 -0.27 -11.80 -9.11
CA LYS A 24 0.32 -11.70 -7.78
C LYS A 24 0.46 -10.25 -7.35
N PHE A 25 0.80 -9.38 -8.28
CA PHE A 25 0.91 -7.97 -7.98
C PHE A 25 -0.43 -7.40 -7.54
N ASN A 26 -1.50 -7.72 -8.28
CA ASN A 26 -2.83 -7.26 -7.93
C ASN A 26 -3.29 -7.83 -6.60
N GLU A 27 -2.96 -9.08 -6.33
CA GLU A 27 -3.31 -9.69 -5.07
C GLU A 27 -2.61 -8.98 -3.91
N ARG A 28 -1.36 -8.61 -4.12
CA ARG A 28 -0.62 -7.87 -3.13
C ARG A 28 -1.26 -6.53 -2.84
N LEU A 29 -1.69 -5.83 -3.89
CA LEU A 29 -2.34 -4.54 -3.72
C LEU A 29 -3.66 -4.69 -2.98
N ASN A 30 -4.41 -5.75 -3.28
CA ASN A 30 -5.66 -5.99 -2.58
C ASN A 30 -5.42 -6.26 -1.09
N ASP A 31 -4.37 -7.00 -0.77
CA ASP A 31 -4.02 -7.26 0.63
C ASP A 31 -3.71 -5.95 1.34
N LEU A 32 -2.96 -5.08 0.70
CA LEU A 32 -2.62 -3.81 1.32
C LEU A 32 -3.86 -2.95 1.51
N ALA A 33 -4.75 -2.95 0.53
CA ALA A 33 -6.01 -2.20 0.66
C ALA A 33 -6.83 -2.74 1.83
N ASN A 34 -6.84 -4.05 2.01
CA ASN A 34 -7.58 -4.65 3.12
C ASN A 34 -6.96 -4.29 4.45
N GLN A 35 -5.69 -3.95 4.47
CA GLN A 35 -5.02 -3.54 5.70
C GLN A 35 -5.18 -2.05 5.96
N GLY A 36 -5.90 -1.35 5.10
CA GLY A 36 -6.15 0.07 5.31
C GLY A 36 -5.25 1.01 4.53
N TYR A 37 -4.40 0.46 3.66
CA TYR A 37 -3.53 1.30 2.85
C TYR A 37 -4.31 1.99 1.75
N LYS A 38 -3.91 3.20 1.45
CA LYS A 38 -4.49 3.97 0.36
C LYS A 38 -3.38 4.37 -0.60
N VAL A 39 -3.71 4.41 -1.88
CA VAL A 39 -2.73 4.80 -2.89
C VAL A 39 -2.52 6.29 -2.82
N LEU A 40 -1.29 6.70 -2.61
CA LEU A 40 -0.91 8.10 -2.65
C LEU A 40 -0.51 8.52 -4.05
N ARG A 41 0.15 7.62 -4.75
CA ARG A 41 0.66 7.93 -6.07
C ARG A 41 0.88 6.63 -6.82
N ALA A 42 0.60 6.64 -8.09
CA ALA A 42 0.83 5.49 -8.96
C ALA A 42 1.57 5.99 -10.19
N THR A 43 2.68 5.33 -10.49
CA THR A 43 3.46 5.65 -11.69
C THR A 43 3.65 4.39 -12.50
N ASP A 44 4.35 4.51 -13.61
CA ASP A 44 4.61 3.35 -14.46
C ASP A 44 5.54 2.34 -13.81
N THR A 45 6.30 2.77 -12.80
CA THR A 45 7.31 1.90 -12.20
C THR A 45 7.02 1.52 -10.77
N TYR A 46 6.16 2.26 -10.08
CA TYR A 46 5.86 1.92 -8.69
C TYR A 46 4.51 2.49 -8.28
N ILE A 47 4.01 1.96 -7.17
CA ILE A 47 2.79 2.47 -6.54
C ILE A 47 3.14 2.78 -5.10
N LEU A 48 2.81 3.97 -4.66
CA LEU A 48 3.09 4.43 -3.31
C LEU A 48 1.81 4.37 -2.51
N LEU A 49 1.84 3.65 -1.40
CA LEU A 49 0.67 3.53 -0.55
C LEU A 49 0.99 3.96 0.86
N SER A 50 -0.01 4.41 1.57
CA SER A 50 0.20 4.79 2.95
C SER A 50 -0.97 4.35 3.81
N ARG A 51 -0.68 4.19 5.08
CA ARG A 51 -1.68 3.84 6.07
C ARG A 51 -1.34 4.59 7.35
N LYS A 52 -2.35 5.16 7.98
CA LYS A 52 -2.15 5.73 9.30
C LYS A 52 -2.17 4.60 10.30
N THR A 53 -1.21 4.58 11.20
CA THR A 53 -1.24 3.59 12.25
C THR A 53 -2.39 3.93 13.19
N ALA A 54 -3.02 2.91 13.69
CA ALA A 54 -4.15 3.10 14.56
C ALA A 54 -3.69 3.32 15.99
N ALA A 55 -2.77 4.12 16.13
CA ALA A 55 -2.27 4.34 17.44
C ALA A 55 -3.40 4.61 18.36
N ILE A 56 -3.95 4.30 18.47
CA ILE A 56 -4.80 4.73 18.96
C ILE A 56 -5.82 4.61 19.54
N ARG A 57 -6.10 4.24 19.44
CA ARG A 57 -7.00 4.24 19.76
C ARG A 57 -7.56 4.05 20.63
N ARG A 58 -7.65 3.92 20.94
CA ARG A 58 -8.14 3.77 21.65
C ARG A 58 -8.85 4.05 22.30
N GLU A 59 -9.02 3.91 22.46
CA GLU A 59 -9.57 4.20 23.01
C GLU A 59 -10.10 4.41 23.47
N GLU A 60 -10.07 4.31 23.57
CA GLU A 60 -10.46 4.59 23.98
C GLU A 60 -10.82 4.75 24.33
#